data_b737e5d64a7eeeceebfa933d538d288d
#
_entry.id   b737e5d64a7eeeceebfa933d538d288d
#
_cell.length_a   1.000
_cell.length_b   1.000
_cell.length_c   1.000
_cell.angle_alpha   90.00
_cell.angle_beta   90.00
_cell.angle_gamma   90.00
#
_symmetry.space_group_name_H-M   'P 1'
#
loop_
_entity.id
_entity.type
_entity.pdbx_description
1 polymer ?
#
loop_
_entity_poly.entity_id
_entity_poly.type
_entity_poly.pdbx_seq_one_letter_code
_entity_poly.pdbx_strand_id
1 'polypeptide(L)'
;QAITHWAGSSWQLTLDDTFRLPVWLTFFSGCGAILVTLSMRELPRAHSEKGITLLDPFKQTLQTGRWILTNPLVLVVIAAGVLFDQPIRQLLVVSSQLYARIQIPVLYFGIISAGTAVIGLLAAAPMRRLATSQSPRTNFLLLFGTVTLGLVGTALLIPWWGVGFFMLLSLSMRLLMFLQSHYLNQLVDSKHR
;
A
#
# COMPACT_ATOMS: atom_id res chain seq x y z
N GLN A 1 -27.01 8.04 3.74
CA GLN A 1 -28.47 7.83 3.51
C GLN A 1 -28.84 6.36 3.35
N ALA A 2 -28.03 5.51 2.69
CA ALA A 2 -28.35 4.07 2.53
C ALA A 2 -28.31 3.29 3.87
N ILE A 3 -27.44 3.66 4.80
CA ILE A 3 -27.32 3.02 6.12
C ILE A 3 -28.50 3.39 7.03
N THR A 4 -29.03 4.60 6.91
CA THR A 4 -30.18 5.07 7.69
C THR A 4 -31.49 4.40 7.29
N HIS A 5 -31.59 3.91 6.05
CA HIS A 5 -32.80 3.21 5.57
C HIS A 5 -32.85 1.73 6.01
N TRP A 6 -31.71 1.14 6.35
CA TRP A 6 -31.63 -0.29 6.75
C TRP A 6 -31.81 -0.50 8.26
N ALA A 7 -31.43 0.48 9.07
CA ALA A 7 -31.65 0.44 10.52
C ALA A 7 -33.05 0.98 10.82
N GLY A 8 -34.06 0.14 10.66
CA GLY A 8 -35.46 0.49 10.84
C GLY A 8 -35.72 1.34 12.08
N SER A 9 -36.30 2.47 11.86
CA SER A 9 -37.14 3.37 12.66
C SER A 9 -36.87 3.69 14.15
N SER A 10 -35.86 3.14 14.80
CA SER A 10 -35.59 3.39 16.22
C SER A 10 -34.24 4.07 16.53
N TRP A 11 -33.35 4.21 15.55
CA TRP A 11 -32.07 4.89 15.71
C TRP A 11 -32.01 6.07 14.72
N GLN A 12 -32.44 7.26 15.16
CA GLN A 12 -32.19 8.49 14.43
C GLN A 12 -30.70 8.83 14.55
N LEU A 13 -29.86 8.07 13.81
CA LEU A 13 -28.45 8.43 13.65
C LEU A 13 -28.41 9.77 12.93
N THR A 14 -27.98 10.82 13.62
CA THR A 14 -27.71 12.10 13.01
C THR A 14 -26.53 11.96 12.04
N LEU A 15 -26.43 12.84 11.07
CA LEU A 15 -25.29 12.86 10.13
C LEU A 15 -23.96 12.88 10.90
N ASP A 16 -23.90 13.59 12.03
CA ASP A 16 -22.72 13.66 12.89
C ASP A 16 -22.36 12.30 13.52
N ASP A 17 -23.33 11.51 13.92
CA ASP A 17 -23.10 10.18 14.49
C ASP A 17 -22.54 9.22 13.42
N THR A 18 -23.00 9.36 12.17
CA THR A 18 -22.50 8.56 11.04
C THR A 18 -21.04 8.89 10.73
N PHE A 19 -20.59 10.13 10.88
CA PHE A 19 -19.18 10.50 10.71
C PHE A 19 -18.29 10.08 11.88
N ARG A 20 -18.82 9.95 13.08
CA ARG A 20 -18.07 9.51 14.25
C ARG A 20 -17.79 8.00 14.25
N LEU A 21 -18.64 7.21 13.63
CA LEU A 21 -18.53 5.74 13.62
C LEU A 21 -17.18 5.26 12.98
N PRO A 22 -16.73 5.75 11.82
CA PRO A 22 -15.40 5.41 11.28
C PRO A 22 -14.26 5.80 12.20
N VAL A 23 -14.36 6.93 12.91
CA VAL A 23 -13.34 7.40 13.84
C VAL A 23 -13.21 6.43 15.02
N TRP A 24 -14.33 6.02 15.61
CA TRP A 24 -14.36 5.03 16.70
C TRP A 24 -13.83 3.67 16.25
N LEU A 25 -14.23 3.21 15.05
CA LEU A 25 -13.73 1.96 14.47
C LEU A 25 -12.20 1.99 14.29
N THR A 26 -11.67 3.10 13.80
CA THR A 26 -10.21 3.29 13.64
C THR A 26 -9.52 3.31 14.99
N PHE A 27 -10.10 3.99 15.99
CA PHE A 27 -9.58 4.03 17.36
C PHE A 27 -9.51 2.63 17.98
N PHE A 28 -10.60 1.87 17.95
CA PHE A 28 -10.62 0.50 18.50
C PHE A 28 -9.68 -0.45 17.74
N SER A 29 -9.59 -0.31 16.41
CA SER A 29 -8.62 -1.05 15.61
C SER A 29 -7.18 -0.72 16.00
N GLY A 30 -6.88 0.56 16.25
CA GLY A 30 -5.58 1.02 16.77
C GLY A 30 -5.25 0.45 18.13
N CYS A 31 -6.21 0.47 19.06
CA CYS A 31 -6.05 -0.15 20.38
C CYS A 31 -5.79 -1.67 20.26
N GLY A 32 -6.53 -2.35 19.38
CA GLY A 32 -6.31 -3.77 19.08
C GLY A 32 -4.90 -4.05 18.55
N ALA A 33 -4.42 -3.21 17.63
CA ALA A 33 -3.07 -3.32 17.09
C ALA A 33 -2.00 -3.15 18.19
N ILE A 34 -2.19 -2.20 19.12
CA ILE A 34 -1.29 -2.00 20.27
C ILE A 34 -1.28 -3.25 21.15
N LEU A 35 -2.45 -3.82 21.49
CA LEU A 35 -2.53 -5.01 22.32
C LEU A 35 -1.82 -6.21 21.66
N VAL A 36 -2.01 -6.40 20.35
CA VAL A 36 -1.31 -7.44 19.58
C VAL A 36 0.19 -7.20 19.63
N THR A 37 0.65 -5.97 19.42
CA THR A 37 2.08 -5.63 19.44
C THR A 37 2.71 -5.88 20.82
N LEU A 38 2.00 -5.52 21.89
CA LEU A 38 2.45 -5.78 23.25
C LEU A 38 2.47 -7.29 23.61
N SER A 39 1.62 -8.09 22.98
CA SER A 39 1.58 -9.56 23.15
C SER A 39 2.64 -10.29 22.33
N MET A 40 3.28 -9.62 21.34
CA MET A 40 4.35 -10.20 20.56
C MET A 40 5.58 -10.43 21.43
N ARG A 41 5.93 -11.70 21.64
CA ARG A 41 7.21 -12.06 22.24
C ARG A 41 8.34 -11.76 21.27
N GLU A 42 9.26 -10.91 21.68
CA GLU A 42 10.50 -10.73 20.92
C GLU A 42 11.22 -12.08 20.82
N LEU A 43 11.52 -12.50 19.59
CA LEU A 43 12.40 -13.65 19.36
C LEU A 43 13.75 -13.32 20.01
N PRO A 44 14.30 -14.21 20.84
CA PRO A 44 15.60 -13.97 21.44
C PRO A 44 16.61 -13.72 20.32
N ARG A 45 17.21 -12.54 20.34
CA ARG A 45 18.32 -12.22 19.43
C ARG A 45 19.41 -13.25 19.65
N ALA A 46 19.72 -14.02 18.62
CA ALA A 46 20.71 -15.11 18.67
C ALA A 46 22.12 -14.64 19.06
N HIS A 47 22.39 -13.35 19.05
CA HIS A 47 23.65 -12.74 19.48
C HIS A 47 23.36 -11.50 20.30
N SER A 48 23.21 -11.67 21.61
CA SER A 48 23.40 -10.60 22.59
C SER A 48 24.90 -10.38 22.75
N GLU A 49 25.51 -9.64 21.86
CA GLU A 49 26.86 -9.18 22.06
C GLU A 49 26.88 -8.21 23.23
N LYS A 50 27.60 -8.60 24.28
CA LYS A 50 27.92 -7.76 25.42
C LYS A 50 28.59 -6.49 24.94
N GLY A 51 28.00 -5.34 25.24
CA GLY A 51 28.66 -4.05 25.07
C GLY A 51 28.22 -3.21 23.88
N ILE A 52 26.91 -3.21 23.53
CA ILE A 52 26.40 -2.28 22.51
C ILE A 52 26.48 -0.86 23.06
N THR A 53 27.43 -0.07 22.55
CA THR A 53 27.52 1.37 22.80
C THR A 53 26.37 2.07 22.07
N LEU A 54 25.82 3.15 22.63
CA LEU A 54 24.73 3.94 22.00
C LEU A 54 25.08 4.42 20.58
N LEU A 55 26.36 4.44 20.23
CA LEU A 55 26.87 4.82 18.90
C LEU A 55 26.84 3.68 17.87
N ASP A 56 26.75 2.41 18.29
CA ASP A 56 26.80 1.28 17.39
C ASP A 56 25.58 1.19 16.44
N PRO A 57 24.33 1.44 16.88
CA PRO A 57 23.18 1.53 15.97
C PRO A 57 23.34 2.64 14.95
N PHE A 58 23.91 3.78 15.32
CA PHE A 58 24.14 4.90 14.41
C PHE A 58 25.19 4.54 13.37
N LYS A 59 26.29 3.92 13.78
CA LYS A 59 27.35 3.44 12.87
C LYS A 59 26.82 2.38 11.91
N GLN A 60 26.00 1.44 12.37
CA GLN A 60 25.34 0.44 11.54
C GLN A 60 24.39 1.11 10.52
N THR A 61 23.60 2.08 10.94
CA THR A 61 22.72 2.83 10.05
C THR A 61 23.51 3.55 8.97
N LEU A 62 24.62 4.18 9.32
CA LEU A 62 25.49 4.86 8.37
C LEU A 62 26.16 3.89 7.39
N GLN A 63 26.62 2.74 7.86
CA GLN A 63 27.18 1.69 7.03
C GLN A 63 26.15 1.12 6.06
N THR A 64 24.93 0.89 6.53
CA THR A 64 23.80 0.43 5.70
C THR A 64 23.44 1.49 4.67
N GLY A 65 23.36 2.76 5.05
CA GLY A 65 23.13 3.86 4.12
C GLY A 65 24.21 3.94 3.02
N ARG A 66 25.48 3.81 3.40
CA ARG A 66 26.59 3.76 2.42
C ARG A 66 26.48 2.56 1.48
N TRP A 67 26.11 1.38 2.02
CA TRP A 67 25.90 0.20 1.20
C TRP A 67 24.74 0.35 0.21
N ILE A 68 23.62 0.97 0.63
CA ILE A 68 22.50 1.31 -0.25
C ILE A 68 22.97 2.19 -1.42
N LEU A 69 23.73 3.23 -1.14
CA LEU A 69 24.24 4.17 -2.14
C LEU A 69 25.26 3.54 -3.11
N THR A 70 25.99 2.52 -2.66
CA THR A 70 26.98 1.83 -3.50
C THR A 70 26.39 0.66 -4.30
N ASN A 71 25.17 0.22 -3.98
CA ASN A 71 24.51 -0.88 -4.69
C ASN A 71 23.46 -0.32 -5.65
N PRO A 72 23.71 -0.29 -6.97
CA PRO A 72 22.82 0.33 -7.94
C PRO A 72 21.45 -0.34 -8.00
N LEU A 73 21.36 -1.65 -7.78
CA LEU A 73 20.08 -2.37 -7.78
C LEU A 73 19.20 -1.94 -6.60
N VAL A 74 19.78 -1.84 -5.40
CA VAL A 74 19.06 -1.38 -4.19
C VAL A 74 18.56 0.05 -4.38
N LEU A 75 19.42 0.90 -4.92
CA LEU A 75 19.09 2.30 -5.17
C LEU A 75 17.95 2.45 -6.17
N VAL A 76 17.96 1.66 -7.27
CA VAL A 76 16.85 1.63 -8.25
C VAL A 76 15.56 1.15 -7.63
N VAL A 77 15.58 0.10 -6.79
CA VAL A 77 14.38 -0.43 -6.11
C VAL A 77 13.79 0.62 -5.17
N ILE A 78 14.64 1.30 -4.38
CA ILE A 78 14.19 2.35 -3.45
C ILE A 78 13.68 3.57 -4.23
N ALA A 79 14.43 4.03 -5.24
CA ALA A 79 14.03 5.17 -6.06
C ALA A 79 12.71 4.92 -6.80
N ALA A 80 12.54 3.73 -7.39
CA ALA A 80 11.27 3.33 -7.99
C ALA A 80 10.12 3.36 -6.97
N GLY A 81 10.37 2.90 -5.74
CA GLY A 81 9.40 3.00 -4.66
C GLY A 81 8.97 4.43 -4.40
N VAL A 82 9.91 5.33 -4.18
CA VAL A 82 9.61 6.73 -3.88
C VAL A 82 8.90 7.41 -5.07
N LEU A 83 9.38 7.19 -6.29
CA LEU A 83 8.83 7.83 -7.49
C LEU A 83 7.41 7.36 -7.84
N PHE A 84 7.10 6.09 -7.62
CA PHE A 84 5.77 5.55 -7.96
C PHE A 84 4.79 5.60 -6.78
N ASP A 85 5.25 5.42 -5.54
CA ASP A 85 4.38 5.41 -4.36
C ASP A 85 3.66 6.76 -4.18
N GLN A 86 4.38 7.87 -4.30
CA GLN A 86 3.82 9.19 -4.02
C GLN A 86 2.66 9.58 -4.95
N PRO A 87 2.79 9.54 -6.30
CA PRO A 87 1.68 9.91 -7.19
C PRO A 87 0.47 8.99 -7.01
N ILE A 88 0.70 7.68 -6.85
CA ILE A 88 -0.40 6.72 -6.68
C ILE A 88 -1.13 6.98 -5.36
N ARG A 89 -0.39 7.18 -4.27
CA ARG A 89 -0.94 7.45 -2.95
C ARG A 89 -1.75 8.74 -2.94
N GLN A 90 -1.25 9.81 -3.56
CA GLN A 90 -1.99 11.07 -3.67
C GLN A 90 -3.32 10.89 -4.41
N LEU A 91 -3.33 10.15 -5.51
CA LEU A 91 -4.57 9.84 -6.25
C LEU A 91 -5.54 8.99 -5.43
N LEU A 92 -5.03 8.03 -4.65
CA LEU A 92 -5.88 7.22 -3.76
C LEU A 92 -6.55 8.06 -2.69
N VAL A 93 -5.87 9.08 -2.15
CA VAL A 93 -6.42 10.02 -1.16
C VAL A 93 -7.55 10.86 -1.76
N VAL A 94 -7.41 11.33 -2.99
CA VAL A 94 -8.42 12.14 -3.67
C VAL A 94 -9.44 11.33 -4.48
N SER A 95 -9.49 10.01 -4.27
CA SER A 95 -10.36 9.09 -5.02
C SER A 95 -11.83 9.50 -5.03
N SER A 96 -12.37 9.93 -3.89
CA SER A 96 -13.77 10.37 -3.77
C SER A 96 -14.07 11.61 -4.61
N GLN A 97 -13.13 12.55 -4.68
CA GLN A 97 -13.24 13.74 -5.52
C GLN A 97 -13.18 13.39 -7.01
N LEU A 98 -12.30 12.44 -7.37
CA LEU A 98 -12.22 11.91 -8.72
C LEU A 98 -13.55 11.27 -9.13
N TYR A 99 -14.12 10.41 -8.30
CA TYR A 99 -15.40 9.75 -8.59
C TYR A 99 -16.53 10.76 -8.75
N ALA A 100 -16.59 11.80 -7.90
CA ALA A 100 -17.56 12.88 -8.03
C ALA A 100 -17.37 13.62 -9.36
N ARG A 101 -16.12 13.88 -9.77
CA ARG A 101 -15.82 14.58 -11.02
C ARG A 101 -16.20 13.80 -12.28
N ILE A 102 -16.07 12.48 -12.26
CA ILE A 102 -16.53 11.59 -13.34
C ILE A 102 -18.00 11.19 -13.20
N GLN A 103 -18.76 11.91 -12.37
CA GLN A 103 -20.21 11.78 -12.18
C GLN A 103 -20.67 10.40 -11.69
N ILE A 104 -19.87 9.71 -10.91
CA ILE A 104 -20.28 8.47 -10.27
C ILE A 104 -21.12 8.78 -9.04
N PRO A 105 -22.33 8.21 -8.90
CA PRO A 105 -23.14 8.40 -7.70
C PRO A 105 -22.41 7.91 -6.43
N VAL A 106 -22.52 8.68 -5.35
CA VAL A 106 -21.83 8.41 -4.06
C VAL A 106 -22.11 7.00 -3.53
N LEU A 107 -23.28 6.45 -3.84
CA LEU A 107 -23.68 5.09 -3.46
C LEU A 107 -22.67 4.03 -3.94
N TYR A 108 -22.03 4.23 -5.08
CA TYR A 108 -21.07 3.28 -5.66
C TYR A 108 -19.66 3.38 -5.08
N PHE A 109 -19.30 4.44 -4.35
CA PHE A 109 -17.95 4.63 -3.83
C PHE A 109 -17.50 3.48 -2.92
N GLY A 110 -18.38 3.04 -2.03
CA GLY A 110 -18.12 1.89 -1.15
C GLY A 110 -17.98 0.58 -1.92
N ILE A 111 -18.84 0.36 -2.92
CA ILE A 111 -18.81 -0.84 -3.78
C ILE A 111 -17.52 -0.89 -4.60
N ILE A 112 -17.10 0.24 -5.17
CA ILE A 112 -15.84 0.35 -5.93
C ILE A 112 -14.64 0.04 -5.02
N SER A 113 -14.63 0.61 -3.80
CA SER A 113 -13.57 0.36 -2.83
C SER A 113 -13.51 -1.10 -2.40
N ALA A 114 -14.65 -1.71 -2.10
CA ALA A 114 -14.75 -3.13 -1.76
C ALA A 114 -14.31 -4.02 -2.93
N GLY A 115 -14.77 -3.72 -4.15
CA GLY A 115 -14.38 -4.43 -5.36
C GLY A 115 -12.87 -4.34 -5.60
N THR A 116 -12.28 -3.17 -5.44
CA THR A 116 -10.82 -2.97 -5.55
C THR A 116 -10.05 -3.80 -4.51
N ALA A 117 -10.55 -3.92 -3.29
CA ALA A 117 -9.95 -4.74 -2.25
C ALA A 117 -9.99 -6.23 -2.62
N VAL A 118 -11.14 -6.73 -3.08
CA VAL A 118 -11.32 -8.13 -3.53
C VAL A 118 -10.40 -8.45 -4.70
N ILE A 119 -10.39 -7.60 -5.74
CA ILE A 119 -9.50 -7.77 -6.90
C ILE A 119 -8.03 -7.79 -6.44
N GLY A 120 -7.67 -6.93 -5.49
CA GLY A 120 -6.32 -6.90 -4.93
C GLY A 120 -5.93 -8.19 -4.20
N LEU A 121 -6.87 -8.85 -3.52
CA LEU A 121 -6.65 -10.17 -2.90
C LEU A 121 -6.45 -11.25 -3.97
N LEU A 122 -7.31 -11.27 -4.97
CA LEU A 122 -7.24 -12.25 -6.07
C LEU A 122 -5.96 -12.07 -6.91
N ALA A 123 -5.48 -10.84 -7.06
CA ALA A 123 -4.27 -10.52 -7.79
C ALA A 123 -2.97 -10.91 -7.06
N ALA A 124 -3.01 -11.23 -5.77
CA ALA A 124 -1.81 -11.55 -4.98
C ALA A 124 -1.04 -12.76 -5.53
N ALA A 125 -1.75 -13.83 -5.92
CA ALA A 125 -1.13 -15.04 -6.47
C ALA A 125 -0.47 -14.81 -7.86
N PRO A 126 -1.13 -14.18 -8.86
CA PRO A 126 -0.48 -13.86 -10.12
C PRO A 126 0.66 -12.85 -9.97
N MET A 127 0.56 -11.87 -9.08
CA MET A 127 1.66 -10.93 -8.78
C MET A 127 2.90 -11.64 -8.24
N ARG A 128 2.71 -12.60 -7.34
CA ARG A 128 3.80 -13.44 -6.83
C ARG A 128 4.47 -14.24 -7.94
N ARG A 129 3.69 -14.89 -8.81
CA ARG A 129 4.23 -15.63 -9.97
C ARG A 129 5.01 -14.70 -10.90
N LEU A 130 4.48 -13.52 -11.20
CA LEU A 130 5.12 -12.53 -12.05
C LEU A 130 6.49 -12.12 -11.47
N ALA A 131 6.55 -11.79 -10.18
CA ALA A 131 7.78 -11.36 -9.52
C ALA A 131 8.86 -12.45 -9.49
N THR A 132 8.47 -13.73 -9.41
CA THR A 132 9.42 -14.85 -9.34
C THR A 132 9.84 -15.39 -10.71
N SER A 133 9.01 -15.25 -11.74
CA SER A 133 9.26 -15.81 -13.09
C SER A 133 9.98 -14.86 -14.03
N GLN A 134 9.86 -13.54 -13.79
CA GLN A 134 10.38 -12.51 -14.69
C GLN A 134 11.65 -11.86 -14.14
N SER A 135 12.45 -11.29 -15.04
CA SER A 135 13.62 -10.52 -14.62
C SER A 135 13.21 -9.22 -13.89
N PRO A 136 14.04 -8.70 -12.97
CA PRO A 136 13.74 -7.44 -12.28
C PRO A 136 13.44 -6.29 -13.26
N ARG A 137 14.20 -6.23 -14.35
CA ARG A 137 14.01 -5.21 -15.39
C ARG A 137 12.61 -5.28 -16.01
N THR A 138 12.16 -6.48 -16.37
CA THR A 138 10.84 -6.69 -16.97
C THR A 138 9.73 -6.31 -15.98
N ASN A 139 9.86 -6.67 -14.71
CA ASN A 139 8.89 -6.36 -13.66
C ASN A 139 8.76 -4.84 -13.45
N PHE A 140 9.88 -4.11 -13.43
CA PHE A 140 9.83 -2.64 -13.30
C PHE A 140 9.30 -1.96 -14.57
N LEU A 141 9.60 -2.45 -15.77
CA LEU A 141 9.01 -1.95 -17.02
C LEU A 141 7.51 -2.16 -17.06
N LEU A 142 7.04 -3.33 -16.63
CA LEU A 142 5.62 -3.64 -16.54
C LEU A 142 4.93 -2.73 -15.51
N LEU A 143 5.55 -2.54 -14.34
CA LEU A 143 5.06 -1.61 -13.32
C LEU A 143 4.97 -0.18 -13.87
N PHE A 144 6.01 0.30 -14.53
CA PHE A 144 6.03 1.62 -15.16
C PHE A 144 4.90 1.77 -16.18
N GLY A 145 4.73 0.77 -17.07
CA GLY A 145 3.67 0.77 -18.07
C GLY A 145 2.27 0.81 -17.45
N THR A 146 2.01 -0.02 -16.44
CA THR A 146 0.70 -0.06 -15.77
C THR A 146 0.41 1.21 -14.99
N VAL A 147 1.40 1.80 -14.31
CA VAL A 147 1.26 3.08 -13.60
C VAL A 147 1.00 4.21 -14.60
N THR A 148 1.78 4.30 -15.68
CA THR A 148 1.60 5.34 -16.71
C THR A 148 0.22 5.23 -17.34
N LEU A 149 -0.20 4.02 -17.74
CA LEU A 149 -1.52 3.77 -18.30
C LEU A 149 -2.64 4.16 -17.32
N GLY A 150 -2.49 3.78 -16.05
CA GLY A 150 -3.44 4.14 -15.01
C GLY A 150 -3.54 5.65 -14.77
N LEU A 151 -2.39 6.36 -14.73
CA LEU A 151 -2.35 7.81 -14.55
C LEU A 151 -2.98 8.55 -15.72
N VAL A 152 -2.56 8.22 -16.95
CA VAL A 152 -3.09 8.83 -18.17
C VAL A 152 -4.58 8.53 -18.30
N GLY A 153 -4.98 7.27 -18.13
CA GLY A 153 -6.39 6.87 -18.22
C GLY A 153 -7.27 7.56 -17.18
N THR A 154 -6.77 7.73 -15.95
CA THR A 154 -7.47 8.48 -14.89
C THR A 154 -7.56 9.96 -15.23
N ALA A 155 -6.52 10.56 -15.83
CA ALA A 155 -6.49 11.96 -16.22
C ALA A 155 -7.48 12.30 -17.35
N LEU A 156 -7.87 11.33 -18.17
CA LEU A 156 -8.87 11.52 -19.23
C LEU A 156 -10.29 11.75 -18.68
N LEU A 157 -10.53 11.48 -17.40
CA LEU A 157 -11.80 11.71 -16.69
C LEU A 157 -13.03 11.10 -17.40
N ILE A 158 -12.87 9.98 -18.07
CA ILE A 158 -13.96 9.31 -18.78
C ILE A 158 -14.87 8.62 -17.76
N PRO A 159 -16.20 8.89 -17.75
CA PRO A 159 -17.15 8.23 -16.86
C PRO A 159 -17.02 6.70 -16.94
N TRP A 160 -17.07 6.02 -15.80
CA TRP A 160 -16.95 4.57 -15.62
C TRP A 160 -15.58 3.98 -16.00
N TRP A 161 -14.98 4.32 -17.16
CA TRP A 161 -13.64 3.87 -17.54
C TRP A 161 -12.57 4.40 -16.60
N GLY A 162 -12.75 5.61 -16.06
CA GLY A 162 -11.87 6.18 -15.04
C GLY A 162 -11.75 5.30 -13.80
N VAL A 163 -12.82 4.58 -13.42
CA VAL A 163 -12.79 3.60 -12.31
C VAL A 163 -11.87 2.44 -12.63
N GLY A 164 -11.92 1.91 -13.86
CA GLY A 164 -11.04 0.82 -14.30
C GLY A 164 -9.57 1.21 -14.24
N PHE A 165 -9.23 2.41 -14.72
CA PHE A 165 -7.85 2.93 -14.64
C PHE A 165 -7.41 3.20 -13.20
N PHE A 166 -8.32 3.67 -12.35
CA PHE A 166 -8.05 3.85 -10.94
C PHE A 166 -7.83 2.50 -10.20
N MET A 167 -8.60 1.47 -10.54
CA MET A 167 -8.37 0.11 -10.05
C MET A 167 -7.00 -0.42 -10.51
N LEU A 168 -6.60 -0.14 -11.75
CA LEU A 168 -5.28 -0.50 -12.27
C LEU A 168 -4.16 0.16 -11.46
N LEU A 169 -4.31 1.44 -11.09
CA LEU A 169 -3.36 2.13 -10.20
C LEU A 169 -3.28 1.47 -8.81
N SER A 170 -4.41 1.11 -8.24
CA SER A 170 -4.46 0.41 -6.95
C SER A 170 -3.76 -0.94 -7.00
N LEU A 171 -3.90 -1.68 -8.11
CA LEU A 171 -3.18 -2.93 -8.34
C LEU A 171 -1.67 -2.70 -8.54
N SER A 172 -1.30 -1.66 -9.28
CA SER A 172 0.10 -1.28 -9.49
C SER A 172 0.79 -0.93 -8.17
N MET A 173 0.09 -0.26 -7.23
CA MET A 173 0.59 0.01 -5.89
C MET A 173 0.90 -1.27 -5.11
N ARG A 174 0.01 -2.26 -5.17
CA ARG A 174 0.23 -3.57 -4.53
C ARG A 174 1.40 -4.32 -5.15
N LEU A 175 1.50 -4.28 -6.48
CA LEU A 175 2.63 -4.87 -7.21
C LEU A 175 3.95 -4.20 -6.81
N LEU A 176 3.98 -2.87 -6.73
CA LEU A 176 5.15 -2.12 -6.28
C LEU A 176 5.61 -2.57 -4.89
N MET A 177 4.72 -2.59 -3.91
CA MET A 177 5.03 -3.02 -2.54
C MET A 177 5.56 -4.46 -2.51
N PHE A 178 4.95 -5.34 -3.30
CA PHE A 178 5.39 -6.73 -3.38
C PHE A 178 6.79 -6.85 -3.99
N LEU A 179 7.05 -6.17 -5.10
CA LEU A 179 8.37 -6.18 -5.77
C LEU A 179 9.46 -5.60 -4.86
N GLN A 180 9.18 -4.49 -4.17
CA GLN A 180 10.11 -3.91 -3.20
C GLN A 180 10.46 -4.91 -2.10
N SER A 181 9.46 -5.48 -1.45
CA SER A 181 9.68 -6.47 -0.39
C SER A 181 10.46 -7.69 -0.89
N HIS A 182 10.09 -8.21 -2.07
CA HIS A 182 10.74 -9.38 -2.66
C HIS A 182 12.22 -9.13 -2.98
N TYR A 183 12.53 -8.05 -3.70
CA TYR A 183 13.91 -7.75 -4.09
C TYR A 183 14.78 -7.30 -2.92
N LEU A 184 14.26 -6.50 -1.99
CA LEU A 184 15.02 -6.10 -0.81
C LEU A 184 15.36 -7.31 0.08
N ASN A 185 14.42 -8.23 0.28
CA ASN A 185 14.68 -9.46 1.06
C ASN A 185 15.73 -10.33 0.38
N GLN A 186 15.67 -10.51 -0.94
CA GLN A 186 16.69 -11.29 -1.66
C GLN A 186 18.10 -10.67 -1.53
N LEU A 187 18.18 -9.33 -1.55
CA LEU A 187 19.47 -8.64 -1.44
C LEU A 187 20.05 -8.70 -0.03
N VAL A 188 19.21 -8.68 1.00
CA VAL A 188 19.64 -8.83 2.40
C VAL A 188 20.12 -10.26 2.66
N ASP A 189 19.38 -11.28 2.22
CA ASP A 189 19.77 -12.70 2.38
C ASP A 189 21.10 -13.02 1.69
N SER A 190 21.38 -12.42 0.53
CA SER A 190 22.65 -12.65 -0.18
C SER A 190 23.87 -12.06 0.55
N LYS A 191 23.67 -11.09 1.46
CA LYS A 191 24.75 -10.48 2.24
C LYS A 191 25.10 -11.27 3.50
N HIS A 192 24.18 -12.10 3.98
CA HIS A 192 24.36 -12.93 5.18
C HIS A 192 24.74 -14.38 4.88
N ARG A 193 24.88 -14.74 3.61
CA ARG A 193 25.50 -16.01 3.16
C ARG A 193 26.97 -15.78 2.82
#